data_e8a9c200f74447088d2e407e450d4fd0
#
_entry.id   e8a9c200f74447088d2e407e450d4fd0
#
_cell.length_a   1.000
_cell.length_b   1.000
_cell.length_c   1.000
_cell.angle_alpha   90.00
_cell.angle_beta   90.00
_cell.angle_gamma   90.00
#
_symmetry.space_group_name_H-M   'P 1'
#
loop_
_entity.id
_entity.type
_entity.pdbx_description
1 polymer ?
#
loop_
_entity_poly.entity_id
_entity_poly.type
_entity_poly.pdbx_seq_one_letter_code
_entity_poly.pdbx_strand_id
1 'polypeptide(L)'
;DDGTPTKESLYADEAIPTGEYIMDKGNSDYNIETLSDTVVIASTVPLGILTDSSGGGSTEPPTGDCGDWTNGVMSRNGFRFMKGYEGFGAYLYKDSGGVPTIGYGVTKSEPSVFDDLVSRQPVPEEYASQVSYKLKQTNYGKPIVNFCREIGITKQNQFDALCDLAFNAGVGAVVGTPTYTSLPNALRKDPFNESYIRPIWENYIVRDASGTVLNGLKARRKAECDIYFKNVYEFRPIDTINQNGSYGSPITANNGNGWLPECSSSKPEGLYVDNKAGNDWLVPVTGTISSMYPAYPSGAPHNAVDIACPEGTPVYASKDGVVRVRKELTTSYGKYLIIAHGDSDVVYAHNSQLLVNVGDNVKQGQMIARSGNSGNSTGPHLHWEIRNPNGEVIQHGIKTVNPMPGYKVGQKV
;
A
#
# COMPACT_ATOMS: atom_id res chain seq x y z
N ASP A 1 41.74 17.47 21.50
CA ASP A 1 40.39 17.33 20.85
C ASP A 1 40.52 17.93 19.47
N ASP A 2 40.76 17.08 18.47
CA ASP A 2 40.96 17.49 17.07
C ASP A 2 39.61 17.63 16.30
N GLY A 3 38.47 17.57 17.01
CA GLY A 3 37.15 17.76 16.41
C GLY A 3 36.70 16.65 15.48
N THR A 4 37.41 15.50 15.42
CA THR A 4 37.01 14.36 14.64
C THR A 4 35.80 13.72 15.31
N PRO A 5 34.61 13.60 14.63
CA PRO A 5 33.42 13.00 15.22
C PRO A 5 33.69 11.52 15.52
N THR A 6 33.33 11.06 16.71
CA THR A 6 33.36 9.65 17.06
C THR A 6 32.33 8.88 16.22
N LYS A 7 32.50 7.56 16.08
CA LYS A 7 31.58 6.68 15.34
C LYS A 7 30.13 6.84 15.81
N GLU A 8 29.92 7.13 17.09
CA GLU A 8 28.61 7.42 17.70
C GLU A 8 28.05 8.78 17.31
N SER A 9 28.89 9.82 17.15
CA SER A 9 28.43 11.12 16.71
C SER A 9 28.09 11.22 15.23
N LEU A 10 28.67 10.35 14.39
CA LEU A 10 28.33 10.23 12.96
C LEU A 10 26.98 9.58 12.74
N TYR A 11 26.51 8.76 13.69
CA TYR A 11 25.22 8.10 13.65
C TYR A 11 24.15 8.77 14.52
N ALA A 12 24.49 9.77 15.33
CA ALA A 12 23.53 10.45 16.19
C ALA A 12 22.40 11.12 15.41
N ASP A 13 22.65 11.53 14.15
CA ASP A 13 21.64 12.04 13.23
C ASP A 13 21.09 10.97 12.26
N GLU A 14 21.69 9.79 12.23
CA GLU A 14 21.37 8.68 11.31
C GLU A 14 21.05 7.37 12.04
N ALA A 15 20.88 7.39 13.37
CA ALA A 15 20.57 6.22 14.15
C ALA A 15 19.30 5.54 13.62
N ILE A 16 19.48 4.36 13.05
CA ILE A 16 18.40 3.45 12.72
C ILE A 16 17.74 3.09 14.05
N PRO A 17 16.41 3.30 14.23
CA PRO A 17 15.76 2.83 15.43
C PRO A 17 15.88 1.31 15.49
N THR A 18 16.71 0.80 16.39
CA THR A 18 16.68 -0.61 16.76
C THR A 18 15.38 -0.86 17.49
N GLY A 19 14.43 -1.41 16.79
CA GLY A 19 13.24 -2.18 17.18
C GLY A 19 12.67 -2.09 18.58
N GLU A 20 12.53 -0.92 19.20
CA GLU A 20 11.60 -0.72 20.29
C GLU A 20 10.63 0.39 19.89
N TYR A 21 9.41 0.00 19.49
CA TYR A 21 8.28 0.89 19.45
C TYR A 21 7.93 1.28 20.88
N ILE A 22 8.43 2.41 21.35
CA ILE A 22 7.80 3.10 22.47
C ILE A 22 6.52 3.71 21.91
N MET A 23 5.40 3.06 22.21
CA MET A 23 4.09 3.67 22.06
C MET A 23 4.10 4.94 22.88
N ASP A 24 4.09 6.08 22.20
CA ASP A 24 3.89 7.37 22.85
C ASP A 24 2.52 7.35 23.53
N LYS A 25 2.54 7.31 24.87
CA LYS A 25 1.34 7.36 25.72
C LYS A 25 0.72 8.76 25.78
N GLY A 26 0.75 9.49 24.67
CA GLY A 26 0.37 10.89 24.60
C GLY A 26 -0.74 11.26 23.63
N ASN A 27 -1.33 10.33 22.86
CA ASN A 27 -2.47 10.68 22.03
C ASN A 27 -3.63 9.72 22.25
N SER A 28 -4.46 10.07 23.24
CA SER A 28 -5.65 9.34 23.70
C SER A 28 -6.90 9.65 22.85
N ASP A 29 -6.78 9.90 21.56
CA ASP A 29 -7.92 10.26 20.70
C ASP A 29 -8.34 9.13 19.74
N TYR A 30 -8.02 7.89 20.04
CA TYR A 30 -8.82 6.77 19.53
C TYR A 30 -9.91 6.45 20.55
N ASN A 31 -10.97 7.24 20.51
CA ASN A 31 -12.17 7.00 21.26
C ASN A 31 -12.89 5.77 20.69
N ILE A 32 -12.55 4.57 21.23
CA ILE A 32 -13.15 3.28 20.85
C ILE A 32 -14.64 3.21 21.27
N GLU A 33 -15.14 4.22 21.98
CA GLU A 33 -16.53 4.23 22.49
C GLU A 33 -17.59 4.72 21.49
N THR A 34 -17.22 5.12 20.26
CA THR A 34 -18.21 5.57 19.26
C THR A 34 -18.29 4.71 17.99
N LEU A 35 -17.74 3.52 18.00
CA LEU A 35 -18.10 2.47 17.03
C LEU A 35 -19.29 1.67 17.59
N SER A 36 -20.35 2.36 18.01
CA SER A 36 -21.62 1.72 18.28
C SER A 36 -22.20 1.22 16.96
N ASP A 37 -22.21 -0.09 16.82
CA ASP A 37 -23.23 -0.87 16.13
C ASP A 37 -23.72 -0.38 14.74
N THR A 38 -22.82 0.04 13.87
CA THR A 38 -23.19 0.14 12.45
C THR A 38 -22.85 -1.17 11.77
N VAL A 39 -23.73 -2.16 11.92
CA VAL A 39 -23.78 -3.32 11.05
C VAL A 39 -24.10 -2.77 9.66
N VAL A 40 -23.10 -2.70 8.78
CA VAL A 40 -23.35 -2.39 7.37
C VAL A 40 -24.14 -3.56 6.81
N ILE A 41 -25.42 -3.36 6.61
CA ILE A 41 -26.31 -4.36 6.03
C ILE A 41 -26.02 -4.38 4.53
N ALA A 42 -25.15 -5.28 4.11
CA ALA A 42 -25.02 -5.58 2.70
C ALA A 42 -26.37 -6.10 2.17
N SER A 43 -26.84 -5.47 1.11
CA SER A 43 -28.13 -5.74 0.51
C SER A 43 -28.32 -7.20 0.09
N THR A 44 -29.55 -7.66 0.20
CA THR A 44 -30.00 -8.93 -0.36
C THR A 44 -30.20 -8.80 -1.87
N VAL A 45 -29.19 -9.07 -2.66
CA VAL A 45 -29.33 -9.24 -4.11
C VAL A 45 -29.67 -10.70 -4.40
N PRO A 46 -30.70 -11.01 -5.21
CA PRO A 46 -30.97 -12.36 -5.66
C PRO A 46 -29.79 -12.92 -6.44
N LEU A 47 -29.42 -14.16 -6.14
CA LEU A 47 -28.32 -14.90 -6.74
C LEU A 47 -28.60 -15.17 -8.21
N GLY A 48 -28.14 -14.33 -9.12
CA GLY A 48 -28.02 -14.64 -10.53
C GLY A 48 -26.66 -15.29 -10.76
N ILE A 49 -26.63 -16.59 -10.93
CA ILE A 49 -25.42 -17.33 -11.32
C ILE A 49 -25.15 -17.01 -12.79
N LEU A 50 -24.21 -16.14 -13.07
CA LEU A 50 -23.59 -16.05 -14.38
C LEU A 50 -22.37 -16.97 -14.38
N THR A 51 -22.56 -18.20 -14.84
CA THR A 51 -21.45 -19.05 -15.24
C THR A 51 -20.83 -18.44 -16.49
N ASP A 52 -19.61 -17.94 -16.38
CA ASP A 52 -18.81 -17.61 -17.55
C ASP A 52 -18.46 -18.92 -18.26
N SER A 53 -19.23 -19.24 -19.30
CA SER A 53 -19.04 -20.42 -20.13
C SER A 53 -18.03 -20.14 -21.25
N SER A 54 -16.80 -19.92 -20.85
CA SER A 54 -15.64 -20.04 -21.76
C SER A 54 -14.47 -20.67 -21.01
N GLY A 55 -14.40 -21.95 -21.18
CA GLY A 55 -13.37 -22.93 -21.13
C GLY A 55 -12.12 -22.73 -20.25
N GLY A 56 -11.90 -23.73 -19.38
CA GLY A 56 -10.56 -24.11 -18.91
C GLY A 56 -10.12 -23.42 -17.63
N GLY A 57 -10.47 -24.01 -16.47
CA GLY A 57 -9.97 -23.57 -15.18
C GLY A 57 -8.45 -23.70 -15.07
N SER A 58 -7.74 -22.62 -15.21
CA SER A 58 -6.39 -22.46 -14.69
C SER A 58 -6.50 -22.14 -13.20
N THR A 59 -5.97 -22.99 -12.35
CA THR A 59 -5.94 -22.85 -10.89
C THR A 59 -4.83 -21.91 -10.41
N GLU A 60 -4.12 -21.26 -11.31
CA GLU A 60 -3.16 -20.20 -10.96
C GLU A 60 -3.82 -18.83 -11.08
N PRO A 61 -3.57 -17.90 -10.13
CA PRO A 61 -4.05 -16.53 -10.30
C PRO A 61 -3.46 -15.97 -11.59
N PRO A 62 -4.23 -15.19 -12.37
CA PRO A 62 -3.73 -14.62 -13.59
C PRO A 62 -2.45 -13.83 -13.31
N THR A 63 -1.42 -14.07 -14.11
CA THR A 63 -0.16 -13.34 -14.10
C THR A 63 -0.47 -11.85 -14.22
N GLY A 64 -0.20 -11.08 -13.15
CA GLY A 64 -0.52 -9.65 -13.09
C GLY A 64 -1.52 -9.25 -12.00
N ASP A 65 -1.78 -10.07 -10.99
CA ASP A 65 -2.58 -9.69 -9.82
C ASP A 65 -1.70 -8.91 -8.82
N CYS A 66 -1.81 -7.58 -8.86
CA CYS A 66 -0.97 -6.66 -8.11
C CYS A 66 -1.47 -6.46 -6.67
N GLY A 67 -1.26 -7.45 -5.82
CA GLY A 67 -1.42 -7.30 -4.39
C GLY A 67 -0.08 -7.26 -3.68
N ASP A 68 -0.06 -6.66 -2.51
CA ASP A 68 1.08 -6.73 -1.60
C ASP A 68 0.58 -6.77 -0.16
N TRP A 69 0.26 -7.96 0.30
CA TRP A 69 -0.30 -8.15 1.62
C TRP A 69 0.64 -7.67 2.73
N THR A 70 1.96 -7.72 2.51
CA THR A 70 2.94 -7.27 3.51
C THR A 70 2.87 -5.78 3.77
N ASN A 71 2.28 -5.05 2.83
CA ASN A 71 2.05 -3.60 2.83
C ASN A 71 0.58 -3.21 3.05
N GLY A 72 -0.27 -4.19 3.28
CA GLY A 72 -1.70 -3.95 3.41
C GLY A 72 -2.39 -3.59 2.10
N VAL A 73 -1.82 -4.00 0.96
CA VAL A 73 -2.35 -3.73 -0.38
C VAL A 73 -3.16 -4.92 -0.87
N MET A 74 -4.46 -4.71 -1.02
CA MET A 74 -5.37 -5.67 -1.62
C MET A 74 -5.03 -5.89 -3.09
N SER A 75 -5.14 -7.13 -3.58
CA SER A 75 -4.92 -7.45 -4.97
C SER A 75 -6.01 -6.86 -5.88
N ARG A 76 -5.73 -6.83 -7.19
CA ARG A 76 -6.71 -6.47 -8.21
C ARG A 76 -7.97 -7.33 -8.13
N ASN A 77 -7.80 -8.64 -7.95
CA ASN A 77 -8.90 -9.58 -7.80
C ASN A 77 -9.66 -9.37 -6.49
N GLY A 78 -8.96 -9.14 -5.37
CA GLY A 78 -9.58 -8.78 -4.08
C GLY A 78 -10.42 -7.52 -4.18
N PHE A 79 -9.90 -6.48 -4.83
CA PHE A 79 -10.63 -5.23 -5.03
C PHE A 79 -11.84 -5.38 -5.97
N ARG A 80 -11.71 -6.16 -7.05
CA ARG A 80 -12.83 -6.49 -7.94
C ARG A 80 -13.93 -7.24 -7.19
N PHE A 81 -13.55 -8.25 -6.40
CA PHE A 81 -14.47 -9.01 -5.56
C PHE A 81 -15.27 -8.10 -4.62
N MET A 82 -14.57 -7.26 -3.87
CA MET A 82 -15.18 -6.33 -2.92
C MET A 82 -16.18 -5.38 -3.61
N LYS A 83 -15.80 -4.78 -4.74
CA LYS A 83 -16.70 -3.87 -5.49
C LYS A 83 -18.02 -4.53 -5.91
N GLY A 84 -17.98 -5.81 -6.27
CA GLY A 84 -19.17 -6.58 -6.62
C GLY A 84 -20.16 -6.80 -5.45
N TYR A 85 -19.69 -6.68 -4.21
CA TYR A 85 -20.56 -6.74 -3.03
C TYR A 85 -21.06 -5.36 -2.56
N GLU A 86 -20.33 -4.29 -2.88
CA GLU A 86 -20.70 -2.94 -2.41
C GLU A 86 -21.70 -2.23 -3.35
N GLY A 87 -21.58 -2.45 -4.66
CA GLY A 87 -22.27 -1.65 -5.66
C GLY A 87 -21.69 -0.23 -5.78
N PHE A 88 -22.13 0.53 -6.78
CA PHE A 88 -21.63 1.88 -7.09
C PHE A 88 -22.70 2.95 -7.04
N GLY A 89 -22.60 3.88 -6.09
CA GLY A 89 -23.46 5.07 -6.00
C GLY A 89 -22.78 6.32 -6.55
N ALA A 90 -23.15 6.77 -7.76
CA ALA A 90 -22.66 8.04 -8.32
C ALA A 90 -23.17 9.28 -7.59
N TYR A 91 -24.24 9.14 -6.85
CA TYR A 91 -24.88 10.17 -6.04
C TYR A 91 -25.00 9.72 -4.60
N LEU A 92 -25.13 10.69 -3.70
CA LEU A 92 -25.45 10.42 -2.31
C LEU A 92 -26.80 9.69 -2.21
N TYR A 93 -26.81 8.58 -1.49
CA TYR A 93 -27.99 7.80 -1.19
C TYR A 93 -28.03 7.41 0.28
N LYS A 94 -29.11 6.84 0.75
CA LYS A 94 -29.16 6.17 2.05
C LYS A 94 -29.11 4.67 1.85
N ASP A 95 -28.18 4.02 2.55
CA ASP A 95 -28.12 2.57 2.57
C ASP A 95 -29.33 1.95 3.30
N SER A 96 -29.39 0.64 3.38
CA SER A 96 -30.50 -0.08 4.05
C SER A 96 -30.61 0.23 5.56
N GLY A 97 -29.54 0.72 6.18
CA GLY A 97 -29.50 1.22 7.56
C GLY A 97 -29.88 2.69 7.69
N GLY A 98 -30.15 3.39 6.56
CA GLY A 98 -30.44 4.82 6.53
C GLY A 98 -29.22 5.71 6.61
N VAL A 99 -28.01 5.15 6.51
CA VAL A 99 -26.73 5.88 6.57
C VAL A 99 -26.46 6.57 5.25
N PRO A 100 -26.14 7.88 5.22
CA PRO A 100 -25.71 8.57 4.02
C PRO A 100 -24.42 7.95 3.45
N THR A 101 -24.46 7.47 2.22
CA THR A 101 -23.42 6.68 1.57
C THR A 101 -23.20 7.16 0.13
N ILE A 102 -21.98 7.06 -0.38
CA ILE A 102 -21.60 7.44 -1.75
C ILE A 102 -20.44 6.59 -2.27
N GLY A 103 -20.30 6.50 -3.59
CA GLY A 103 -19.22 5.72 -4.22
C GLY A 103 -19.37 4.22 -3.95
N TYR A 104 -18.34 3.60 -3.44
CA TYR A 104 -18.30 2.20 -3.03
C TYR A 104 -18.38 2.09 -1.51
N GLY A 105 -19.54 2.41 -0.93
CA GLY A 105 -19.79 2.25 0.50
C GLY A 105 -19.12 3.30 1.40
N VAL A 106 -18.70 4.46 0.88
CA VAL A 106 -18.07 5.51 1.68
C VAL A 106 -19.12 6.28 2.46
N THR A 107 -18.92 6.42 3.76
CA THR A 107 -19.82 7.10 4.70
C THR A 107 -19.09 8.23 5.46
N LYS A 108 -19.77 8.90 6.37
CA LYS A 108 -19.16 9.91 7.24
C LYS A 108 -18.17 9.35 8.27
N SER A 109 -17.98 8.05 8.34
CA SER A 109 -16.84 7.45 9.07
C SER A 109 -15.49 7.85 8.47
N GLU A 110 -15.47 8.21 7.16
CA GLU A 110 -14.31 8.76 6.46
C GLU A 110 -14.60 10.19 5.95
N PRO A 111 -14.69 11.19 6.83
CA PRO A 111 -15.33 12.47 6.54
C PRO A 111 -14.68 13.24 5.40
N SER A 112 -13.36 13.28 5.30
CA SER A 112 -12.64 13.98 4.23
C SER A 112 -12.88 13.35 2.85
N VAL A 113 -12.94 12.02 2.77
CA VAL A 113 -13.22 11.29 1.55
C VAL A 113 -14.69 11.40 1.17
N PHE A 114 -15.58 11.28 2.14
CA PHE A 114 -17.01 11.43 1.95
C PHE A 114 -17.36 12.82 1.39
N ASP A 115 -16.87 13.89 2.01
CA ASP A 115 -17.15 15.27 1.60
C ASP A 115 -16.58 15.58 0.20
N ASP A 116 -15.39 15.04 -0.13
CA ASP A 116 -14.82 15.15 -1.47
C ASP A 116 -15.72 14.47 -2.51
N LEU A 117 -16.15 13.23 -2.28
CA LEU A 117 -17.06 12.51 -3.19
C LEU A 117 -18.39 13.23 -3.33
N VAL A 118 -18.97 13.73 -2.22
CA VAL A 118 -20.24 14.47 -2.24
C VAL A 118 -20.13 15.76 -3.07
N SER A 119 -18.99 16.44 -3.02
CA SER A 119 -18.76 17.66 -3.81
C SER A 119 -18.67 17.42 -5.32
N ARG A 120 -18.43 16.18 -5.76
CA ARG A 120 -18.19 15.78 -7.16
C ARG A 120 -19.36 15.11 -7.85
N GLN A 121 -20.54 15.11 -7.25
CA GLN A 121 -21.71 14.40 -7.80
C GLN A 121 -22.15 14.94 -9.19
N PRO A 122 -22.45 14.08 -10.18
CA PRO A 122 -22.28 12.62 -10.18
C PRO A 122 -20.81 12.21 -10.17
N VAL A 123 -20.44 11.37 -9.20
CA VAL A 123 -19.06 10.91 -9.06
C VAL A 123 -18.71 9.97 -10.21
N PRO A 124 -17.62 10.22 -10.99
CA PRO A 124 -17.15 9.26 -11.97
C PRO A 124 -16.73 7.94 -11.30
N GLU A 125 -17.10 6.81 -11.89
CA GLU A 125 -16.80 5.48 -11.35
C GLU A 125 -15.31 5.27 -11.13
N GLU A 126 -14.49 5.67 -12.11
CA GLU A 126 -13.03 5.57 -12.01
C GLU A 126 -12.49 6.32 -10.80
N TYR A 127 -12.94 7.55 -10.57
CA TYR A 127 -12.51 8.36 -9.42
C TYR A 127 -12.92 7.71 -8.09
N ALA A 128 -14.19 7.26 -7.98
CA ALA A 128 -14.67 6.57 -6.80
C ALA A 128 -13.89 5.27 -6.52
N SER A 129 -13.52 4.53 -7.56
CA SER A 129 -12.70 3.32 -7.46
C SER A 129 -11.29 3.64 -6.96
N GLN A 130 -10.60 4.63 -7.54
CA GLN A 130 -9.25 5.01 -7.13
C GLN A 130 -9.21 5.47 -5.66
N VAL A 131 -10.16 6.31 -5.27
CA VAL A 131 -10.29 6.78 -3.89
C VAL A 131 -10.59 5.63 -2.94
N SER A 132 -11.55 4.76 -3.28
CA SER A 132 -11.89 3.58 -2.50
C SER A 132 -10.71 2.64 -2.36
N TYR A 133 -9.98 2.34 -3.44
CA TYR A 133 -8.81 1.47 -3.39
C TYR A 133 -7.75 1.98 -2.41
N LYS A 134 -7.44 3.29 -2.44
CA LYS A 134 -6.53 3.93 -1.50
C LYS A 134 -7.05 3.86 -0.05
N LEU A 135 -8.33 4.17 0.15
CA LEU A 135 -8.98 4.13 1.45
C LEU A 135 -8.93 2.74 2.07
N LYS A 136 -9.23 1.68 1.27
CA LYS A 136 -9.21 0.30 1.74
C LYS A 136 -7.83 -0.14 2.22
N GLN A 137 -6.78 0.24 1.51
CA GLN A 137 -5.41 -0.05 1.94
C GLN A 137 -5.07 0.64 3.26
N THR A 138 -5.38 1.93 3.37
CA THR A 138 -5.00 2.74 4.53
C THR A 138 -5.77 2.35 5.79
N ASN A 139 -7.09 2.25 5.69
CA ASN A 139 -7.96 2.13 6.86
C ASN A 139 -8.27 0.67 7.23
N TYR A 140 -8.11 -0.27 6.30
CA TYR A 140 -8.48 -1.67 6.51
C TYR A 140 -7.32 -2.65 6.27
N GLY A 141 -6.57 -2.49 5.18
CA GLY A 141 -5.46 -3.37 4.84
C GLY A 141 -4.27 -3.21 5.79
N LYS A 142 -3.71 -2.01 5.90
CA LYS A 142 -2.55 -1.76 6.79
C LYS A 142 -2.78 -2.17 8.25
N PRO A 143 -3.93 -1.86 8.89
CA PRO A 143 -4.18 -2.24 10.28
C PRO A 143 -4.17 -3.74 10.55
N ILE A 144 -4.51 -4.59 9.58
CA ILE A 144 -4.55 -6.04 9.78
C ILE A 144 -3.24 -6.76 9.44
N VAL A 145 -2.23 -6.08 8.89
CA VAL A 145 -0.95 -6.71 8.46
C VAL A 145 -0.25 -7.41 9.63
N ASN A 146 -0.22 -6.80 10.80
CA ASN A 146 0.42 -7.41 11.97
C ASN A 146 -0.30 -8.68 12.42
N PHE A 147 -1.63 -8.68 12.39
CA PHE A 147 -2.42 -9.88 12.65
C PHE A 147 -2.16 -10.97 11.60
N CYS A 148 -2.08 -10.60 10.32
CA CYS A 148 -1.73 -11.53 9.25
C CYS A 148 -0.37 -12.20 9.48
N ARG A 149 0.64 -11.43 9.93
CA ARG A 149 1.96 -11.97 10.32
C ARG A 149 1.88 -12.87 11.54
N GLU A 150 1.13 -12.46 12.56
CA GLU A 150 0.90 -13.22 13.79
C GLU A 150 0.35 -14.63 13.50
N ILE A 151 -0.62 -14.74 12.60
CA ILE A 151 -1.25 -16.02 12.23
C ILE A 151 -0.55 -16.75 11.08
N GLY A 152 0.59 -16.24 10.58
CA GLY A 152 1.42 -16.90 9.58
C GLY A 152 0.90 -16.82 8.14
N ILE A 153 0.16 -15.78 7.77
CA ILE A 153 -0.27 -15.55 6.38
C ILE A 153 0.95 -15.42 5.47
N THR A 154 0.92 -16.08 4.33
CA THR A 154 1.99 -16.04 3.31
C THR A 154 1.46 -15.77 1.90
N LYS A 155 0.15 -15.81 1.70
CA LYS A 155 -0.47 -15.71 0.38
C LYS A 155 -1.36 -14.48 0.28
N GLN A 156 -1.36 -13.83 -0.88
CA GLN A 156 -2.16 -12.65 -1.17
C GLN A 156 -3.68 -12.90 -1.02
N ASN A 157 -4.18 -14.02 -1.51
CA ASN A 157 -5.60 -14.36 -1.41
C ASN A 157 -6.08 -14.48 0.05
N GLN A 158 -5.23 -14.95 0.95
CA GLN A 158 -5.58 -15.03 2.37
C GLN A 158 -5.73 -13.63 2.97
N PHE A 159 -4.84 -12.72 2.60
CA PHE A 159 -4.95 -11.32 2.99
C PHE A 159 -6.18 -10.65 2.39
N ASP A 160 -6.47 -10.87 1.10
CA ASP A 160 -7.62 -10.28 0.41
C ASP A 160 -8.94 -10.63 1.11
N ALA A 161 -9.11 -11.89 1.50
CA ALA A 161 -10.29 -12.34 2.24
C ALA A 161 -10.42 -11.66 3.61
N LEU A 162 -9.31 -11.52 4.36
CA LEU A 162 -9.30 -10.83 5.65
C LEU A 162 -9.51 -9.31 5.49
N CYS A 163 -8.97 -8.72 4.44
CA CYS A 163 -9.15 -7.30 4.13
C CYS A 163 -10.60 -7.00 3.72
N ASP A 164 -11.25 -7.88 2.97
CA ASP A 164 -12.68 -7.76 2.64
C ASP A 164 -13.55 -7.87 3.89
N LEU A 165 -13.25 -8.81 4.78
CA LEU A 165 -13.91 -8.93 6.08
C LEU A 165 -13.69 -7.68 6.93
N ALA A 166 -12.46 -7.15 7.00
CA ALA A 166 -12.16 -5.94 7.75
C ALA A 166 -12.93 -4.73 7.22
N PHE A 167 -13.06 -4.62 5.91
CA PHE A 167 -13.86 -3.57 5.30
C PHE A 167 -15.35 -3.71 5.62
N ASN A 168 -15.91 -4.91 5.50
CA ASN A 168 -17.34 -5.14 5.69
C ASN A 168 -17.77 -5.11 7.18
N ALA A 169 -16.93 -5.58 8.08
CA ALA A 169 -17.29 -5.78 9.49
C ALA A 169 -16.39 -5.01 10.49
N GLY A 170 -15.47 -4.20 9.97
CA GLY A 170 -14.49 -3.46 10.77
C GLY A 170 -13.22 -4.24 11.06
N VAL A 171 -12.10 -3.51 11.25
CA VAL A 171 -10.78 -4.08 11.59
C VAL A 171 -10.86 -4.97 12.84
N GLY A 172 -11.63 -4.57 13.85
CA GLY A 172 -11.82 -5.33 15.09
C GLY A 172 -12.38 -6.73 14.86
N ALA A 173 -13.19 -6.95 13.82
CA ALA A 173 -13.70 -8.26 13.45
C ALA A 173 -12.60 -9.24 13.00
N VAL A 174 -11.49 -8.72 12.49
CA VAL A 174 -10.34 -9.52 12.03
C VAL A 174 -9.31 -9.70 13.13
N VAL A 175 -8.90 -8.60 13.78
CA VAL A 175 -7.81 -8.66 14.78
C VAL A 175 -8.27 -9.12 16.17
N GLY A 176 -9.56 -9.05 16.43
CA GLY A 176 -10.19 -9.38 17.70
C GLY A 176 -10.38 -8.16 18.61
N THR A 177 -11.51 -8.14 19.30
CA THR A 177 -11.86 -7.21 20.38
C THR A 177 -12.64 -7.99 21.42
N PRO A 178 -12.97 -7.42 22.59
CA PRO A 178 -13.83 -8.11 23.55
C PRO A 178 -15.18 -8.58 22.97
N THR A 179 -15.68 -7.88 21.95
CA THR A 179 -16.93 -8.22 21.25
C THR A 179 -16.74 -9.25 20.14
N TYR A 180 -15.59 -9.21 19.46
CA TYR A 180 -15.29 -10.05 18.30
C TYR A 180 -14.15 -11.01 18.61
N THR A 181 -14.44 -12.21 19.11
CA THR A 181 -13.43 -13.16 19.59
C THR A 181 -13.41 -14.48 18.84
N SER A 182 -14.55 -14.97 18.33
CA SER A 182 -14.66 -16.34 17.85
C SER A 182 -13.76 -16.62 16.63
N LEU A 183 -13.87 -15.84 15.56
CA LEU A 183 -13.05 -16.03 14.37
C LEU A 183 -11.58 -15.62 14.60
N PRO A 184 -11.25 -14.45 15.18
CA PRO A 184 -9.86 -14.10 15.47
C PRO A 184 -9.12 -15.14 16.33
N ASN A 185 -9.77 -15.68 17.37
CA ASN A 185 -9.16 -16.71 18.20
C ASN A 185 -9.01 -18.05 17.48
N ALA A 186 -9.97 -18.40 16.61
CA ALA A 186 -9.88 -19.60 15.79
C ALA A 186 -8.71 -19.49 14.78
N LEU A 187 -8.54 -18.34 14.15
CA LEU A 187 -7.43 -18.07 13.23
C LEU A 187 -6.07 -18.11 13.95
N ARG A 188 -5.96 -17.57 15.17
CA ARG A 188 -4.74 -17.71 15.99
C ARG A 188 -4.41 -19.15 16.35
N LYS A 189 -5.44 -19.98 16.55
CA LYS A 189 -5.26 -21.37 16.94
C LYS A 189 -4.81 -22.27 15.79
N ASP A 190 -5.48 -22.18 14.64
CA ASP A 190 -5.18 -23.04 13.49
C ASP A 190 -5.70 -22.39 12.19
N PRO A 191 -4.97 -21.36 11.64
CA PRO A 191 -5.46 -20.51 10.56
C PRO A 191 -5.66 -21.25 9.24
N PHE A 192 -4.99 -22.38 9.03
CA PHE A 192 -4.99 -23.09 7.75
C PHE A 192 -5.88 -24.33 7.72
N ASN A 193 -6.59 -24.60 8.80
CA ASN A 193 -7.53 -25.73 8.91
C ASN A 193 -8.91 -25.32 8.42
N GLU A 194 -9.19 -25.58 7.15
CA GLU A 194 -10.47 -25.22 6.52
C GLU A 194 -11.66 -25.83 7.26
N SER A 195 -11.59 -27.10 7.66
CA SER A 195 -12.68 -27.79 8.33
C SER A 195 -13.01 -27.20 9.72
N TYR A 196 -12.04 -26.59 10.38
CA TYR A 196 -12.21 -25.92 11.67
C TYR A 196 -12.66 -24.44 11.50
N ILE A 197 -12.04 -23.71 10.57
CA ILE A 197 -12.27 -22.26 10.40
C ILE A 197 -13.57 -21.96 9.64
N ARG A 198 -13.85 -22.68 8.55
CA ARG A 198 -14.98 -22.39 7.65
C ARG A 198 -16.33 -22.34 8.37
N PRO A 199 -16.74 -23.30 9.22
CA PRO A 199 -18.01 -23.21 9.92
C PRO A 199 -18.13 -21.99 10.83
N ILE A 200 -17.03 -21.50 11.40
CA ILE A 200 -16.98 -20.31 12.24
C ILE A 200 -17.13 -19.06 11.36
N TRP A 201 -16.33 -18.96 10.29
CA TRP A 201 -16.30 -17.79 9.41
C TRP A 201 -17.63 -17.60 8.66
N GLU A 202 -18.21 -18.66 8.06
CA GLU A 202 -19.47 -18.59 7.33
C GLU A 202 -20.67 -18.13 8.18
N ASN A 203 -20.56 -18.24 9.51
CA ASN A 203 -21.60 -17.77 10.45
C ASN A 203 -21.17 -16.52 11.25
N TYR A 204 -20.04 -15.93 10.87
CA TYR A 204 -19.47 -14.77 11.58
C TYR A 204 -20.07 -13.45 11.10
N ILE A 205 -20.70 -12.71 12.01
CA ILE A 205 -21.31 -11.39 11.73
C ILE A 205 -22.24 -11.43 10.52
N VAL A 206 -23.20 -12.36 10.54
CA VAL A 206 -24.18 -12.56 9.46
C VAL A 206 -25.60 -12.20 9.86
N ARG A 207 -25.81 -11.56 11.03
CA ARG A 207 -27.12 -11.21 11.57
C ARG A 207 -27.26 -9.71 11.72
N ASP A 208 -28.49 -9.22 11.55
CA ASP A 208 -28.85 -7.85 11.90
C ASP A 208 -29.08 -7.68 13.41
N ALA A 209 -29.40 -6.46 13.83
CA ALA A 209 -29.67 -6.12 15.23
C ALA A 209 -30.87 -6.89 15.82
N SER A 210 -31.80 -7.39 14.99
CA SER A 210 -32.94 -8.22 15.40
C SER A 210 -32.57 -9.70 15.58
N GLY A 211 -31.33 -10.10 15.20
CA GLY A 211 -30.86 -11.48 15.18
C GLY A 211 -31.23 -12.26 13.91
N THR A 212 -31.83 -11.60 12.90
CA THR A 212 -32.19 -12.23 11.64
C THR A 212 -30.97 -12.48 10.77
N VAL A 213 -30.84 -13.67 10.21
CA VAL A 213 -29.73 -14.01 9.31
C VAL A 213 -29.89 -13.27 7.98
N LEU A 214 -28.85 -12.53 7.59
CA LEU A 214 -28.78 -11.82 6.32
C LEU A 214 -28.06 -12.72 5.29
N ASN A 215 -28.85 -13.27 4.35
CA ASN A 215 -28.35 -14.22 3.36
C ASN A 215 -27.22 -13.66 2.49
N GLY A 216 -27.27 -12.34 2.19
CA GLY A 216 -26.19 -11.64 1.46
C GLY A 216 -24.86 -11.70 2.21
N LEU A 217 -24.87 -11.41 3.52
CA LEU A 217 -23.67 -11.50 4.36
C LEU A 217 -23.17 -12.92 4.47
N LYS A 218 -24.08 -13.90 4.63
CA LYS A 218 -23.69 -15.31 4.68
C LYS A 218 -23.04 -15.78 3.37
N ALA A 219 -23.56 -15.34 2.23
CA ALA A 219 -22.96 -15.61 0.92
C ALA A 219 -21.55 -14.96 0.81
N ARG A 220 -21.38 -13.71 1.29
CA ARG A 220 -20.07 -13.03 1.32
C ARG A 220 -19.07 -13.79 2.19
N ARG A 221 -19.44 -14.19 3.42
CA ARG A 221 -18.58 -15.01 4.32
C ARG A 221 -18.13 -16.30 3.67
N LYS A 222 -19.05 -16.99 2.95
CA LYS A 222 -18.72 -18.21 2.19
C LYS A 222 -17.71 -17.93 1.08
N ALA A 223 -17.91 -16.88 0.31
CA ALA A 223 -17.01 -16.50 -0.77
C ALA A 223 -15.63 -16.04 -0.22
N GLU A 224 -15.57 -15.31 0.90
CA GLU A 224 -14.31 -15.00 1.60
C GLU A 224 -13.56 -16.29 2.01
N CYS A 225 -14.25 -17.32 2.52
CA CYS A 225 -13.63 -18.61 2.80
C CYS A 225 -13.08 -19.28 1.52
N ASP A 226 -13.79 -19.21 0.40
CA ASP A 226 -13.31 -19.78 -0.86
C ASP A 226 -12.09 -19.04 -1.40
N ILE A 227 -12.02 -17.70 -1.23
CA ILE A 227 -10.80 -16.94 -1.49
C ILE A 227 -9.67 -17.40 -0.57
N TYR A 228 -9.90 -17.42 0.75
CA TYR A 228 -8.88 -17.68 1.76
C TYR A 228 -8.23 -19.06 1.61
N PHE A 229 -9.06 -20.11 1.48
CA PHE A 229 -8.58 -21.49 1.45
C PHE A 229 -8.25 -22.01 0.05
N LYS A 230 -8.99 -21.56 -0.98
CA LYS A 230 -8.94 -22.15 -2.33
C LYS A 230 -8.39 -21.19 -3.40
N ASN A 231 -8.17 -19.91 -3.07
CA ASN A 231 -7.80 -18.87 -4.04
C ASN A 231 -8.85 -18.72 -5.18
N VAL A 232 -10.13 -18.90 -4.85
CA VAL A 232 -11.24 -18.79 -5.80
C VAL A 232 -12.00 -17.50 -5.54
N TYR A 233 -12.02 -16.60 -6.52
CA TYR A 233 -12.75 -15.34 -6.48
C TYR A 233 -14.03 -15.47 -7.30
N GLU A 234 -15.17 -15.44 -6.63
CA GLU A 234 -16.48 -15.37 -7.30
C GLU A 234 -16.83 -13.90 -7.54
N PHE A 235 -16.68 -13.45 -8.80
CA PHE A 235 -16.96 -12.07 -9.15
C PHE A 235 -18.45 -11.84 -9.43
N ARG A 236 -18.98 -10.77 -8.87
CA ARG A 236 -20.35 -10.30 -9.10
C ARG A 236 -20.35 -9.08 -10.02
N PRO A 237 -21.44 -8.87 -10.80
CA PRO A 237 -21.67 -7.59 -11.44
C PRO A 237 -21.64 -6.45 -10.41
N ILE A 238 -21.13 -5.30 -10.81
CA ILE A 238 -21.14 -4.11 -9.97
C ILE A 238 -22.43 -3.34 -10.31
N ASP A 239 -23.46 -3.51 -9.51
CA ASP A 239 -24.72 -2.81 -9.72
C ASP A 239 -24.58 -1.33 -9.39
N THR A 240 -25.26 -0.45 -10.15
CA THR A 240 -25.40 0.96 -9.76
C THR A 240 -26.41 1.10 -8.64
N ILE A 241 -26.24 2.15 -7.82
CA ILE A 241 -27.17 2.48 -6.75
C ILE A 241 -27.75 3.86 -7.03
N ASN A 242 -29.07 3.92 -7.12
CA ASN A 242 -29.82 5.17 -7.35
C ASN A 242 -29.88 6.02 -6.07
N GLN A 243 -30.23 7.31 -6.21
CA GLN A 243 -30.36 8.25 -5.07
C GLN A 243 -31.37 7.80 -4.00
N ASN A 244 -32.37 7.00 -4.39
CA ASN A 244 -33.32 6.42 -3.44
C ASN A 244 -32.85 5.12 -2.77
N GLY A 245 -31.59 4.70 -3.02
CA GLY A 245 -31.00 3.47 -2.50
C GLY A 245 -31.39 2.18 -3.25
N SER A 246 -32.21 2.28 -4.32
CA SER A 246 -32.54 1.12 -5.14
C SER A 246 -31.39 0.76 -6.10
N TYR A 247 -31.27 -0.54 -6.41
CA TYR A 247 -30.31 -1.02 -7.40
C TYR A 247 -30.75 -0.66 -8.81
N GLY A 248 -29.81 -0.20 -9.62
CA GLY A 248 -29.95 0.04 -11.05
C GLY A 248 -29.24 -1.02 -11.88
N SER A 249 -29.02 -0.73 -13.15
CA SER A 249 -28.31 -1.64 -14.05
C SER A 249 -26.81 -1.72 -13.66
N PRO A 250 -26.16 -2.87 -13.88
CA PRO A 250 -24.72 -3.02 -13.70
C PRO A 250 -23.93 -2.01 -14.54
N ILE A 251 -22.78 -1.60 -14.02
CA ILE A 251 -21.84 -0.77 -14.80
C ILE A 251 -21.32 -1.57 -16.02
N THR A 252 -21.09 -0.88 -17.12
CA THR A 252 -20.57 -1.47 -18.36
C THR A 252 -19.11 -1.11 -18.64
N ALA A 253 -18.56 -0.11 -17.92
CA ALA A 253 -17.17 0.32 -18.08
C ALA A 253 -16.20 -0.83 -17.78
N ASN A 254 -15.17 -0.98 -18.64
CA ASN A 254 -14.17 -2.05 -18.52
C ASN A 254 -14.78 -3.46 -18.40
N ASN A 255 -15.70 -3.80 -19.29
CA ASN A 255 -16.43 -5.09 -19.28
C ASN A 255 -17.15 -5.38 -17.95
N GLY A 256 -17.74 -4.37 -17.34
CA GLY A 256 -18.48 -4.51 -16.08
C GLY A 256 -17.61 -4.51 -14.82
N ASN A 257 -16.30 -4.31 -14.94
CA ASN A 257 -15.38 -4.30 -13.79
C ASN A 257 -15.16 -2.92 -13.19
N GLY A 258 -15.52 -1.84 -13.92
CA GLY A 258 -15.11 -0.48 -13.59
C GLY A 258 -13.60 -0.32 -13.62
N TRP A 259 -13.09 0.74 -13.00
CA TRP A 259 -11.65 0.89 -12.84
C TRP A 259 -11.08 -0.15 -11.87
N LEU A 260 -9.96 -0.72 -12.25
CA LEU A 260 -9.16 -1.62 -11.41
C LEU A 260 -7.71 -1.14 -11.43
N PRO A 261 -6.93 -1.36 -10.33
CA PRO A 261 -5.53 -1.00 -10.30
C PRO A 261 -4.77 -1.69 -11.43
N GLU A 262 -3.92 -0.95 -12.12
CA GLU A 262 -3.05 -1.52 -13.14
C GLU A 262 -1.97 -2.34 -12.47
N CYS A 263 -1.83 -3.59 -12.88
CA CYS A 263 -0.75 -4.47 -12.48
C CYS A 263 0.34 -4.38 -13.54
N SER A 264 1.33 -3.58 -13.30
CA SER A 264 2.50 -3.57 -14.18
C SER A 264 3.26 -4.88 -13.99
N SER A 265 3.13 -5.79 -14.93
CA SER A 265 4.02 -6.97 -15.07
C SER A 265 5.33 -6.60 -15.75
N SER A 266 5.41 -5.41 -16.32
CA SER A 266 6.63 -4.86 -16.91
C SER A 266 7.39 -4.05 -15.85
N LYS A 267 8.70 -4.16 -15.85
CA LYS A 267 9.55 -3.21 -15.11
C LYS A 267 9.15 -1.79 -15.51
N PRO A 268 9.12 -0.83 -14.56
CA PRO A 268 8.87 0.56 -14.88
C PRO A 268 9.78 1.03 -16.01
N GLU A 269 9.28 1.89 -16.89
CA GLU A 269 10.13 2.52 -17.90
C GLU A 269 11.24 3.31 -17.24
N GLY A 270 12.47 3.12 -17.72
CA GLY A 270 13.63 3.83 -17.21
C GLY A 270 14.95 3.12 -17.50
N LEU A 271 16.02 3.76 -17.12
CA LEU A 271 17.36 3.20 -17.24
C LEU A 271 17.63 2.28 -16.04
N TYR A 272 18.07 1.07 -16.31
CA TYR A 272 18.50 0.09 -15.32
C TYR A 272 20.01 -0.08 -15.31
N VAL A 273 20.60 -0.21 -14.15
CA VAL A 273 22.02 -0.44 -13.97
C VAL A 273 22.27 -1.70 -13.14
N ASP A 274 23.33 -2.40 -13.48
CA ASP A 274 23.87 -3.54 -12.72
C ASP A 274 25.08 -3.07 -11.91
N ASN A 275 25.10 -3.37 -10.63
CA ASN A 275 26.19 -3.04 -9.75
C ASN A 275 26.42 -4.12 -8.67
N LYS A 276 27.47 -3.97 -7.84
CA LYS A 276 27.80 -4.94 -6.77
C LYS A 276 26.68 -5.17 -5.73
N ALA A 277 25.67 -4.31 -5.69
CA ALA A 277 24.52 -4.45 -4.81
C ALA A 277 23.38 -5.28 -5.43
N GLY A 278 23.61 -5.93 -6.56
CA GLY A 278 22.65 -6.76 -7.30
C GLY A 278 22.04 -6.05 -8.49
N ASN A 279 21.49 -6.85 -9.39
CA ASN A 279 20.99 -6.42 -10.70
C ASN A 279 19.68 -5.62 -10.61
N ASP A 280 19.34 -4.95 -11.70
CA ASP A 280 18.04 -4.31 -11.91
C ASP A 280 17.73 -3.11 -11.02
N TRP A 281 18.71 -2.28 -10.74
CA TRP A 281 18.49 -1.00 -10.11
C TRP A 281 17.96 0.03 -11.13
N LEU A 282 16.75 0.51 -10.92
CA LEU A 282 16.20 1.63 -11.69
C LEU A 282 16.95 2.90 -11.31
N VAL A 283 17.46 3.63 -12.29
CA VAL A 283 18.00 4.98 -12.08
C VAL A 283 16.84 5.90 -11.63
N PRO A 284 16.95 6.53 -10.46
CA PRO A 284 15.79 7.11 -9.78
C PRO A 284 15.26 8.42 -10.37
N VAL A 285 16.03 9.07 -11.25
CA VAL A 285 15.66 10.35 -11.85
C VAL A 285 16.28 10.48 -13.23
N THR A 286 15.60 11.16 -14.14
CA THR A 286 16.17 11.54 -15.43
C THR A 286 16.97 12.84 -15.30
N GLY A 287 18.13 12.89 -15.95
CA GLY A 287 18.99 14.07 -15.86
C GLY A 287 20.35 13.89 -16.53
N THR A 288 21.33 14.63 -16.05
CA THR A 288 22.73 14.52 -16.50
C THR A 288 23.62 14.25 -15.30
N ILE A 289 24.48 13.26 -15.37
CA ILE A 289 25.42 12.96 -14.28
C ILE A 289 26.37 14.14 -14.11
N SER A 290 26.33 14.77 -12.94
CA SER A 290 27.20 15.92 -12.58
C SER A 290 28.38 15.52 -11.69
N SER A 291 28.24 14.45 -10.91
CA SER A 291 29.31 13.91 -10.07
C SER A 291 29.20 12.39 -9.99
N MET A 292 30.34 11.74 -9.83
CA MET A 292 30.42 10.27 -9.81
C MET A 292 31.01 9.74 -8.51
N TYR A 293 30.70 8.49 -8.22
CA TYR A 293 31.41 7.64 -7.27
C TYR A 293 32.78 7.24 -7.87
N PRO A 294 33.92 7.16 -7.11
CA PRO A 294 34.01 7.41 -5.66
C PRO A 294 34.47 8.82 -5.31
N ALA A 295 34.51 9.73 -6.27
CA ALA A 295 35.00 11.08 -6.02
C ALA A 295 34.30 12.12 -6.92
N TYR A 296 34.21 13.34 -6.38
CA TYR A 296 33.85 14.52 -7.15
C TYR A 296 34.88 14.84 -8.26
N PRO A 297 34.56 15.66 -9.24
CA PRO A 297 35.54 16.13 -10.24
C PRO A 297 36.75 16.87 -9.62
N SER A 298 36.59 17.41 -8.42
CA SER A 298 37.68 18.01 -7.63
C SER A 298 38.65 17.00 -7.01
N GLY A 299 38.34 15.70 -7.04
CA GLY A 299 39.09 14.64 -6.38
C GLY A 299 38.68 14.38 -4.92
N ALA A 300 37.78 15.17 -4.34
CA ALA A 300 37.26 14.91 -3.00
C ALA A 300 36.40 13.63 -2.99
N PRO A 301 36.41 12.85 -1.88
CA PRO A 301 35.62 11.64 -1.76
C PRO A 301 34.12 11.87 -1.99
N HIS A 302 33.43 10.95 -2.69
CA HIS A 302 32.01 11.00 -2.97
C HIS A 302 31.40 9.60 -2.96
N ASN A 303 30.49 9.36 -2.02
CA ASN A 303 29.85 8.05 -1.81
C ASN A 303 28.73 7.74 -2.82
N ALA A 304 28.40 8.66 -3.72
CA ALA A 304 27.19 8.64 -4.52
C ALA A 304 27.43 8.97 -5.99
N VAL A 305 26.36 8.97 -6.74
CA VAL A 305 26.24 9.65 -8.03
C VAL A 305 25.28 10.82 -7.87
N ASP A 306 25.69 12.01 -8.31
CA ASP A 306 24.81 13.17 -8.41
C ASP A 306 24.28 13.30 -9.84
N ILE A 307 22.95 13.40 -9.97
CA ILE A 307 22.27 13.55 -11.24
C ILE A 307 21.60 14.91 -11.28
N ALA A 308 22.20 15.85 -12.02
CA ALA A 308 21.66 17.19 -12.22
C ALA A 308 20.33 17.12 -13.00
N CYS A 309 19.30 17.70 -12.43
CA CYS A 309 17.95 17.77 -12.99
C CYS A 309 17.24 19.00 -12.45
N PRO A 310 16.24 19.55 -13.16
CA PRO A 310 15.43 20.66 -12.66
C PRO A 310 14.80 20.35 -11.29
N GLU A 311 14.66 21.37 -10.45
CA GLU A 311 13.92 21.23 -9.20
C GLU A 311 12.46 20.80 -9.48
N GLY A 312 11.94 19.86 -8.67
CA GLY A 312 10.60 19.31 -8.85
C GLY A 312 10.53 18.10 -9.78
N THR A 313 11.65 17.68 -10.40
CA THR A 313 11.68 16.46 -11.21
C THR A 313 11.26 15.24 -10.35
N PRO A 314 10.37 14.35 -10.84
CA PRO A 314 9.99 13.15 -10.11
C PRO A 314 11.19 12.26 -9.77
N VAL A 315 11.26 11.81 -8.52
CA VAL A 315 12.25 10.85 -8.02
C VAL A 315 11.54 9.54 -7.70
N TYR A 316 12.07 8.45 -8.20
CA TYR A 316 11.45 7.12 -8.11
C TYR A 316 12.29 6.17 -7.24
N ALA A 317 11.63 5.23 -6.58
CA ALA A 317 12.31 4.16 -5.84
C ALA A 317 13.09 3.25 -6.79
N SER A 318 14.36 3.03 -6.52
CA SER A 318 15.26 2.25 -7.38
C SER A 318 14.99 0.75 -7.34
N LYS A 319 14.36 0.26 -6.28
CA LYS A 319 13.85 -1.12 -6.07
C LYS A 319 12.65 -1.12 -5.13
N ASP A 320 12.03 -2.28 -4.96
CA ASP A 320 11.07 -2.51 -3.88
C ASP A 320 11.76 -2.36 -2.53
N GLY A 321 11.12 -1.68 -1.56
CA GLY A 321 11.76 -1.44 -0.27
C GLY A 321 10.87 -0.80 0.78
N VAL A 322 11.46 -0.54 1.96
CA VAL A 322 10.80 0.08 3.11
C VAL A 322 11.51 1.38 3.46
N VAL A 323 10.76 2.46 3.62
CA VAL A 323 11.30 3.75 4.06
C VAL A 323 11.73 3.65 5.52
N ARG A 324 13.04 3.77 5.78
CA ARG A 324 13.61 3.74 7.14
C ARG A 324 13.81 5.13 7.73
N VAL A 325 14.15 6.10 6.90
CA VAL A 325 14.41 7.47 7.33
C VAL A 325 13.69 8.44 6.40
N ARG A 326 13.06 9.45 6.99
CA ARG A 326 12.55 10.66 6.36
C ARG A 326 12.96 11.85 7.18
N LYS A 327 13.83 12.70 6.65
CA LYS A 327 14.28 13.90 7.33
C LYS A 327 14.25 15.14 6.43
N GLU A 328 14.04 16.29 7.04
CA GLU A 328 14.06 17.59 6.40
C GLU A 328 15.03 18.50 7.16
N LEU A 329 16.29 18.49 6.72
CA LEU A 329 17.38 19.28 7.31
C LEU A 329 17.63 20.53 6.47
N THR A 330 18.22 21.54 7.08
CA THR A 330 18.68 22.76 6.39
C THR A 330 20.13 22.65 5.91
N THR A 331 20.86 21.63 6.36
CA THR A 331 22.26 21.34 6.03
C THR A 331 22.43 19.89 5.58
N SER A 332 23.65 19.44 5.31
CA SER A 332 23.98 18.07 4.92
C SER A 332 23.11 17.59 3.74
N TYR A 333 22.44 16.45 3.85
CA TYR A 333 21.55 15.86 2.82
C TYR A 333 20.26 16.66 2.54
N GLY A 334 19.96 17.70 3.32
CA GLY A 334 18.74 18.48 3.17
C GLY A 334 17.48 17.63 3.44
N LYS A 335 16.51 17.66 2.52
CA LYS A 335 15.36 16.78 2.57
C LYS A 335 15.73 15.46 1.91
N TYR A 336 15.70 14.38 2.70
CA TYR A 336 16.14 13.07 2.20
C TYR A 336 15.34 11.89 2.75
N LEU A 337 15.42 10.80 2.00
CA LEU A 337 14.92 9.49 2.39
C LEU A 337 16.09 8.52 2.48
N ILE A 338 16.01 7.56 3.42
CA ILE A 338 16.76 6.31 3.34
C ILE A 338 15.74 5.17 3.22
N ILE A 339 15.88 4.39 2.17
CA ILE A 339 14.98 3.27 1.87
C ILE A 339 15.79 1.99 1.86
N ALA A 340 15.35 1.01 2.65
CA ALA A 340 15.94 -0.33 2.63
C ALA A 340 15.44 -1.11 1.42
N HIS A 341 16.34 -1.51 0.56
CA HIS A 341 16.09 -2.31 -0.64
C HIS A 341 16.84 -3.65 -0.50
N GLY A 342 16.27 -4.61 0.21
CA GLY A 342 16.94 -5.87 0.54
C GLY A 342 18.16 -5.64 1.43
N ASP A 343 19.36 -6.01 0.96
CA ASP A 343 20.62 -5.86 1.69
C ASP A 343 21.23 -4.45 1.60
N SER A 344 20.58 -3.53 0.93
CA SER A 344 21.08 -2.18 0.69
C SER A 344 20.18 -1.12 1.28
N ASP A 345 20.78 -0.11 1.89
CA ASP A 345 20.11 1.14 2.24
C ASP A 345 20.46 2.21 1.19
N VAL A 346 19.44 2.84 0.61
CA VAL A 346 19.65 3.85 -0.44
C VAL A 346 19.22 5.21 0.03
N VAL A 347 20.12 6.18 -0.10
CA VAL A 347 19.88 7.59 0.20
C VAL A 347 19.42 8.30 -1.07
N TYR A 348 18.32 9.03 -0.97
CA TYR A 348 17.77 9.93 -1.98
C TYR A 348 17.73 11.33 -1.39
N ALA A 349 18.74 12.16 -1.69
CA ALA A 349 18.93 13.42 -0.99
C ALA A 349 18.77 14.68 -1.84
N HIS A 350 18.80 15.84 -1.18
CA HIS A 350 18.63 17.19 -1.72
C HIS A 350 17.26 17.48 -2.34
N ASN A 351 16.22 16.75 -1.91
CA ASN A 351 14.88 16.88 -2.47
C ASN A 351 14.22 18.22 -2.10
N SER A 352 13.27 18.66 -2.93
CA SER A 352 12.35 19.77 -2.61
C SER A 352 11.14 19.30 -1.82
N GLN A 353 10.67 18.06 -2.09
CA GLN A 353 9.50 17.47 -1.43
C GLN A 353 9.68 15.95 -1.24
N LEU A 354 9.28 15.46 -0.06
CA LEU A 354 9.22 14.02 0.27
C LEU A 354 7.75 13.57 0.23
N LEU A 355 7.45 12.48 -0.47
CA LEU A 355 6.09 12.02 -0.74
C LEU A 355 5.70 10.75 0.04
N VAL A 356 6.65 10.15 0.74
CA VAL A 356 6.48 8.91 1.53
C VAL A 356 6.94 9.12 2.96
N ASN A 357 6.47 8.30 3.89
CA ASN A 357 6.76 8.39 5.32
C ASN A 357 7.54 7.17 5.80
N VAL A 358 8.17 7.27 6.97
CA VAL A 358 8.84 6.14 7.62
C VAL A 358 7.86 4.99 7.83
N GLY A 359 8.28 3.78 7.49
CA GLY A 359 7.46 2.58 7.52
C GLY A 359 6.66 2.32 6.24
N ASP A 360 6.57 3.29 5.31
CA ASP A 360 5.93 3.04 4.02
C ASP A 360 6.76 2.05 3.20
N ASN A 361 6.06 1.11 2.59
CA ASN A 361 6.66 0.25 1.58
C ASN A 361 6.51 0.89 0.21
N VAL A 362 7.55 0.84 -0.58
CA VAL A 362 7.59 1.40 -1.92
C VAL A 362 7.91 0.32 -2.94
N LYS A 363 7.37 0.45 -4.14
CA LYS A 363 7.66 -0.39 -5.29
C LYS A 363 8.69 0.26 -6.20
N GLN A 364 9.49 -0.55 -6.89
CA GLN A 364 10.38 -0.05 -7.93
C GLN A 364 9.60 0.81 -8.93
N GLY A 365 10.09 2.03 -9.21
CA GLY A 365 9.39 2.99 -10.06
C GLY A 365 8.25 3.76 -9.39
N GLN A 366 7.96 3.53 -8.12
CA GLN A 366 7.04 4.39 -7.36
C GLN A 366 7.67 5.75 -7.12
N MET A 367 6.95 6.84 -7.39
CA MET A 367 7.41 8.20 -7.06
C MET A 367 7.45 8.37 -5.54
N ILE A 368 8.66 8.71 -5.01
CA ILE A 368 8.94 8.83 -3.58
C ILE A 368 9.26 10.26 -3.14
N ALA A 369 9.74 11.09 -4.08
CA ALA A 369 10.13 12.46 -3.80
C ALA A 369 10.08 13.31 -5.08
N ARG A 370 10.38 14.60 -4.93
CA ARG A 370 10.73 15.52 -6.02
C ARG A 370 12.12 16.08 -5.77
N SER A 371 12.95 16.05 -6.81
CA SER A 371 14.32 16.60 -6.74
C SER A 371 14.33 18.07 -6.34
N GLY A 372 15.44 18.53 -5.81
CA GLY A 372 15.54 19.91 -5.33
C GLY A 372 16.98 20.39 -5.21
N ASN A 373 17.16 21.35 -4.30
CA ASN A 373 18.46 21.99 -3.98
C ASN A 373 18.57 22.25 -2.47
N SER A 374 18.00 21.36 -1.63
CA SER A 374 17.99 21.54 -0.17
C SER A 374 19.28 21.03 0.47
N GLY A 375 19.62 21.55 1.67
CA GLY A 375 20.83 21.16 2.39
C GLY A 375 22.11 21.74 1.79
N ASN A 376 23.22 21.00 1.88
CA ASN A 376 24.51 21.39 1.34
C ASN A 376 24.60 21.03 -0.16
N SER A 377 23.95 21.81 -0.98
CA SER A 377 23.88 21.60 -2.43
C SER A 377 24.24 22.90 -3.17
N THR A 378 24.96 22.78 -4.27
CA THR A 378 25.41 23.92 -5.12
C THR A 378 24.50 24.18 -6.31
N GLY A 379 23.53 23.32 -6.57
CA GLY A 379 22.57 23.43 -7.67
C GLY A 379 21.58 22.26 -7.70
N PRO A 380 20.44 22.38 -8.38
CA PRO A 380 19.41 21.35 -8.41
C PRO A 380 19.94 20.00 -8.93
N HIS A 381 19.86 18.96 -8.12
CA HIS A 381 20.24 17.60 -8.45
C HIS A 381 19.62 16.58 -7.49
N LEU A 382 19.69 15.32 -7.82
CA LEU A 382 19.48 14.19 -6.89
C LEU A 382 20.85 13.62 -6.52
N HIS A 383 21.14 13.52 -5.24
CA HIS A 383 22.22 12.71 -4.70
C HIS A 383 21.71 11.30 -4.44
N TRP A 384 22.27 10.31 -5.15
CA TRP A 384 21.87 8.91 -5.09
C TRP A 384 23.00 8.03 -4.61
N GLU A 385 22.91 7.56 -3.34
CA GLU A 385 23.96 6.79 -2.65
C GLU A 385 23.42 5.40 -2.31
N ILE A 386 24.17 4.34 -2.63
CA ILE A 386 23.83 2.95 -2.29
C ILE A 386 24.80 2.45 -1.22
N ARG A 387 24.30 2.23 -0.01
CA ARG A 387 25.00 1.61 1.11
C ARG A 387 24.78 0.12 1.08
N ASN A 388 25.85 -0.66 1.02
CA ASN A 388 25.76 -2.12 0.89
C ASN A 388 26.91 -2.82 1.63
N PRO A 389 26.67 -3.94 2.36
CA PRO A 389 27.73 -4.67 3.08
C PRO A 389 28.89 -5.13 2.21
N ASN A 390 28.66 -5.37 0.91
CA ASN A 390 29.65 -5.78 -0.07
C ASN A 390 30.40 -4.61 -0.73
N GLY A 391 30.11 -3.37 -0.30
CA GLY A 391 30.72 -2.16 -0.83
C GLY A 391 32.10 -1.86 -0.25
N GLU A 392 32.64 -0.74 -0.72
CA GLU A 392 33.95 -0.19 -0.29
C GLU A 392 33.72 1.00 0.63
N VAL A 393 34.62 1.24 1.57
CA VAL A 393 34.60 2.42 2.43
C VAL A 393 35.31 3.55 1.69
N ILE A 394 34.54 4.56 1.26
CA ILE A 394 35.06 5.74 0.59
C ILE A 394 35.29 6.85 1.61
N GLN A 395 34.31 7.10 2.48
CA GLN A 395 34.41 8.07 3.57
C GLN A 395 33.49 7.68 4.74
N HIS A 396 33.74 8.26 5.91
CA HIS A 396 32.92 8.14 7.13
C HIS A 396 32.70 6.69 7.63
N GLY A 397 33.52 5.72 7.17
CA GLY A 397 33.37 4.30 7.55
C GLY A 397 32.14 3.59 6.97
N ILE A 398 31.41 4.25 6.08
CA ILE A 398 30.20 3.69 5.44
C ILE A 398 30.63 2.87 4.20
N LYS A 399 30.16 1.64 4.10
CA LYS A 399 30.36 0.80 2.93
C LYS A 399 29.35 1.15 1.84
N THR A 400 29.84 1.62 0.69
CA THR A 400 29.03 2.03 -0.45
C THR A 400 29.47 1.31 -1.72
N VAL A 401 28.58 1.19 -2.67
CA VAL A 401 28.87 0.68 -4.02
C VAL A 401 28.63 1.77 -5.04
N ASN A 402 29.34 1.70 -6.17
CA ASN A 402 29.08 2.62 -7.29
C ASN A 402 27.65 2.41 -7.79
N PRO A 403 26.75 3.41 -7.67
CA PRO A 403 25.40 3.30 -8.20
C PRO A 403 25.34 3.05 -9.71
N MET A 404 26.32 3.58 -10.48
CA MET A 404 26.30 3.57 -11.94
C MET A 404 27.67 3.17 -12.53
N PRO A 405 28.09 1.89 -12.37
CA PRO A 405 29.37 1.43 -12.92
C PRO A 405 29.38 1.54 -14.45
N GLY A 406 30.49 2.09 -15.00
CA GLY A 406 30.67 2.26 -16.43
C GLY A 406 30.13 3.59 -16.99
N TYR A 407 29.39 4.37 -16.21
CA TYR A 407 28.91 5.71 -16.59
C TYR A 407 29.96 6.78 -16.27
N LYS A 408 29.78 7.97 -16.83
CA LYS A 408 30.72 9.11 -16.67
C LYS A 408 29.95 10.42 -16.51
N VAL A 409 30.61 11.39 -15.88
CA VAL A 409 30.12 12.78 -15.80
C VAL A 409 29.81 13.28 -17.22
N GLY A 410 28.68 13.98 -17.34
CA GLY A 410 28.16 14.54 -18.59
C GLY A 410 27.22 13.59 -19.37
N GLN A 411 27.10 12.30 -18.97
CA GLN A 411 26.12 11.41 -19.61
C GLN A 411 24.70 11.73 -19.15
N LYS A 412 23.75 11.63 -20.08
CA LYS A 412 22.31 11.70 -19.80
C LYS A 412 21.78 10.33 -19.34
N VAL A 413 20.85 10.36 -18.43
CA VAL A 413 20.15 9.21 -17.88
C VAL A 413 18.66 9.46 -17.79
#